data_1b44afc348b386c84da786bdf859ee79
#
_entry.id   1b44afc348b386c84da786bdf859ee79
#
_cell.length_a   1.000
_cell.length_b   1.000
_cell.length_c   1.000
_cell.angle_alpha   90.00
_cell.angle_beta   90.00
_cell.angle_gamma   90.00
#
_symmetry.space_group_name_H-M   'P 1'
#
loop_
_entity.id
_entity.type
_entity.pdbx_description
1 polymer ?
#
loop_
_entity_poly.entity_id
_entity_poly.type
_entity_poly.pdbx_seq_one_letter_code
_entity_poly.pdbx_strand_id
1 'polypeptide(L)'
;HFVMVSFDPKRDTPEALNKYFIKSKLKANWILLTAPDSSVRELAAVLGVNYKEDSSGEFSHSNIITYLDEKGEIKTQIKNLNEDLDKLVNAAK
;
A
#
# COMPACT_ATOMS: atom_id res chain seq x y z
N HIS A 1 4.02 -3.57 12.32
CA HIS A 1 2.87 -3.95 11.47
C HIS A 1 3.06 -3.44 10.06
N PHE A 2 2.61 -4.23 9.12
CA PHE A 2 2.63 -3.87 7.70
C PHE A 2 1.18 -3.72 7.22
N VAL A 3 0.91 -2.66 6.49
CA VAL A 3 -0.41 -2.40 5.93
C VAL A 3 -0.30 -2.31 4.42
N MET A 4 -1.11 -3.08 3.73
CA MET A 4 -1.21 -3.06 2.29
C MET A 4 -2.63 -2.61 1.93
N VAL A 5 -2.75 -1.53 1.17
CA VAL A 5 -4.05 -0.99 0.76
C VAL A 5 -4.19 -1.19 -0.75
N SER A 6 -5.30 -1.82 -1.14
CA SER A 6 -5.61 -2.01 -2.56
C SER A 6 -6.08 -0.71 -3.19
N PHE A 7 -5.61 -0.42 -4.40
CA PHE A 7 -6.16 0.66 -5.21
C PHE A 7 -7.20 0.17 -6.24
N ASP A 8 -7.60 -1.10 -6.15
CA ASP A 8 -8.60 -1.70 -7.03
C ASP A 8 -9.71 -2.38 -6.22
N PRO A 9 -10.56 -1.58 -5.55
CA PRO A 9 -11.59 -2.17 -4.66
C PRO A 9 -12.63 -2.99 -5.40
N LYS A 10 -12.77 -2.85 -6.71
CA LYS A 10 -13.71 -3.66 -7.49
C LYS A 10 -13.29 -5.12 -7.58
N ARG A 11 -11.97 -5.36 -7.72
CA ARG A 11 -11.40 -6.71 -7.83
C ARG A 11 -10.96 -7.25 -6.48
N ASP A 12 -10.41 -6.38 -5.64
CA ASP A 12 -9.85 -6.75 -4.35
C ASP A 12 -10.90 -6.61 -3.24
N THR A 13 -11.91 -7.49 -3.32
CA THR A 13 -12.92 -7.60 -2.27
C THR A 13 -12.30 -8.21 -1.01
N PRO A 14 -12.98 -8.13 0.17
CA PRO A 14 -12.48 -8.77 1.37
C PRO A 14 -12.19 -10.26 1.17
N GLU A 15 -13.01 -10.96 0.41
CA GLU A 15 -12.81 -12.39 0.12
C GLU A 15 -11.56 -12.60 -0.74
N ALA A 16 -11.35 -11.77 -1.75
CA ALA A 16 -10.18 -11.86 -2.62
C ALA A 16 -8.90 -11.55 -1.84
N LEU A 17 -8.92 -10.56 -0.97
CA LEU A 17 -7.78 -10.20 -0.11
C LEU A 17 -7.46 -11.33 0.87
N ASN A 18 -8.48 -11.99 1.41
CA ASN A 18 -8.26 -13.12 2.31
C ASN A 18 -7.58 -14.29 1.59
N LYS A 19 -8.01 -14.58 0.36
CA LYS A 19 -7.36 -15.60 -0.46
C LYS A 19 -5.90 -15.25 -0.75
N TYR A 20 -5.64 -14.00 -1.07
CA TYR A 20 -4.29 -13.51 -1.31
C TYR A 20 -3.42 -13.66 -0.06
N PHE A 21 -3.95 -13.29 1.10
CA PHE A 21 -3.27 -13.40 2.39
C PHE A 21 -2.81 -14.84 2.64
N ILE A 22 -3.73 -15.79 2.45
CA ILE A 22 -3.45 -17.22 2.67
C ILE A 22 -2.45 -17.74 1.63
N LYS A 23 -2.68 -17.45 0.36
CA LYS A 23 -1.84 -17.91 -0.75
C LYS A 23 -0.41 -17.40 -0.63
N SER A 24 -0.26 -16.14 -0.21
CA SER A 24 1.05 -15.50 -0.08
C SER A 24 1.74 -15.83 1.25
N LYS A 25 1.08 -16.60 2.12
CA LYS A 25 1.60 -17.00 3.42
C LYS A 25 2.05 -15.82 4.28
N LEU A 26 1.26 -14.73 4.23
CA LEU A 26 1.54 -13.55 5.02
C LEU A 26 1.32 -13.83 6.50
N LYS A 27 2.17 -13.22 7.33
CA LYS A 27 2.09 -13.39 8.78
C LYS A 27 1.02 -12.47 9.37
N ALA A 28 0.65 -12.72 10.61
CA ALA A 28 -0.41 -11.97 11.31
C ALA A 28 -0.11 -10.47 11.48
N ASN A 29 1.15 -10.05 11.33
CA ASN A 29 1.51 -8.64 11.39
C ASN A 29 1.22 -7.87 10.09
N TRP A 30 0.70 -8.54 9.06
CA TRP A 30 0.24 -7.92 7.83
C TRP A 30 -1.26 -7.66 7.90
N ILE A 31 -1.68 -6.48 7.47
CA ILE A 31 -3.09 -6.09 7.38
C ILE A 31 -3.34 -5.68 5.93
N LEU A 32 -4.33 -6.31 5.30
CA LEU A 32 -4.74 -6.01 3.93
C LEU A 32 -6.08 -5.27 4.00
N LEU A 33 -6.14 -4.10 3.38
CA LEU A 33 -7.31 -3.24 3.43
C LEU A 33 -7.85 -2.95 2.04
N THR A 34 -9.17 -2.86 1.96
CA THR A 34 -9.88 -2.33 0.81
C THR A 34 -10.85 -1.27 1.30
N ALA A 35 -11.22 -0.34 0.43
CA ALA A 35 -12.11 0.75 0.77
C ALA A 35 -12.80 1.25 -0.50
N PRO A 36 -13.88 2.05 -0.38
CA PRO A 36 -14.47 2.68 -1.55
C PRO A 36 -13.43 3.48 -2.35
N ASP A 37 -13.62 3.57 -3.66
CA ASP A 37 -12.67 4.21 -4.57
C ASP A 37 -12.33 5.64 -4.14
N SER A 38 -13.32 6.41 -3.68
CA SER A 38 -13.09 7.78 -3.22
C SER A 38 -12.14 7.86 -2.03
N SER A 39 -12.25 6.91 -1.10
CA SER A 39 -11.37 6.84 0.08
C SER A 39 -9.95 6.45 -0.32
N VAL A 40 -9.80 5.52 -1.26
CA VAL A 40 -8.50 5.11 -1.77
C VAL A 40 -7.80 6.27 -2.49
N ARG A 41 -8.54 7.03 -3.30
CA ARG A 41 -7.99 8.21 -4.00
C ARG A 41 -7.52 9.28 -3.02
N GLU A 42 -8.30 9.51 -1.98
CA GLU A 42 -7.94 10.46 -0.94
C GLU A 42 -6.67 10.06 -0.20
N LEU A 43 -6.57 8.79 0.18
CA LEU A 43 -5.38 8.27 0.84
C LEU A 43 -4.16 8.35 -0.08
N ALA A 44 -4.32 7.99 -1.35
CA ALA A 44 -3.23 8.06 -2.32
C ALA A 44 -2.72 9.50 -2.48
N ALA A 45 -3.63 10.48 -2.51
CA ALA A 45 -3.24 11.88 -2.61
C ALA A 45 -2.44 12.33 -1.39
N VAL A 46 -2.87 11.93 -0.20
CA VAL A 46 -2.16 12.27 1.05
C VAL A 46 -0.77 11.67 1.08
N LEU A 47 -0.63 10.42 0.60
CA LEU A 47 0.66 9.72 0.62
C LEU A 47 1.54 10.02 -0.60
N GLY A 48 1.02 10.78 -1.56
CA GLY A 48 1.77 11.09 -2.77
C GLY A 48 1.91 9.91 -3.74
N VAL A 49 0.98 8.96 -3.69
CA VAL A 49 0.97 7.80 -4.57
C VAL A 49 0.19 8.13 -5.83
N ASN A 50 0.83 7.92 -6.99
CA ASN A 50 0.17 8.08 -8.28
C ASN A 50 -0.22 6.72 -8.83
N TYR A 51 -1.49 6.57 -9.21
CA TYR A 51 -1.95 5.38 -9.90
C TYR A 51 -3.01 5.76 -10.92
N LYS A 52 -3.08 4.99 -11.99
CA LYS A 52 -4.01 5.25 -13.08
C LYS A 52 -4.42 3.93 -13.74
N GLU A 53 -5.71 3.79 -13.98
CA GLU A 53 -6.25 2.68 -14.76
C GLU A 53 -6.26 3.07 -16.23
N ASP A 54 -5.76 2.19 -17.10
CA ASP A 54 -5.81 2.42 -18.55
C ASP A 54 -7.11 1.86 -19.13
N SER A 55 -7.26 1.97 -20.46
CA SER A 55 -8.48 1.53 -21.15
C SER A 55 -8.69 0.01 -21.13
N SER A 56 -7.64 -0.77 -20.85
CA SER A 56 -7.73 -2.23 -20.75
C SER A 56 -8.01 -2.71 -19.33
N GLY A 57 -8.09 -1.81 -18.36
CA GLY A 57 -8.27 -2.14 -16.95
C GLY A 57 -6.98 -2.42 -16.20
N GLU A 58 -5.83 -2.21 -16.85
CA GLU A 58 -4.54 -2.33 -16.20
C GLU A 58 -4.20 -1.07 -15.42
N PHE A 59 -3.54 -1.25 -14.28
CA PHE A 59 -3.11 -0.12 -13.45
C PHE A 59 -1.63 0.14 -13.60
N SER A 60 -1.29 1.41 -13.82
CA SER A 60 0.07 1.89 -13.61
C SER A 60 0.12 2.60 -12.25
N HIS A 61 1.20 2.46 -11.53
CA HIS A 61 1.33 3.05 -10.20
C HIS A 61 2.80 3.32 -9.88
N SER A 62 2.99 4.26 -8.95
CA SER A 62 4.31 4.47 -8.37
C SER A 62 4.57 3.42 -7.30
N ASN A 63 5.82 3.02 -7.14
CA ASN A 63 6.25 2.09 -6.10
C ASN A 63 6.77 2.90 -4.92
N ILE A 64 5.93 3.05 -3.90
CA ILE A 64 6.27 3.82 -2.71
C ILE A 64 6.03 2.98 -1.47
N ILE A 65 7.03 2.93 -0.60
CA ILE A 65 6.87 2.38 0.74
C ILE A 65 6.93 3.55 1.71
N THR A 66 5.88 3.72 2.48
CA THR A 66 5.77 4.82 3.45
C THR A 66 5.86 4.28 4.87
N TYR A 67 6.74 4.85 5.66
CA TYR A 67 6.81 4.58 7.09
C TYR A 67 6.08 5.68 7.85
N LEU A 68 5.10 5.26 8.65
CA LEU A 68 4.34 6.16 9.51
C LEU A 68 4.74 5.92 10.97
N ASP A 69 4.77 7.00 11.75
CA ASP A 69 5.00 6.86 13.19
C ASP A 69 3.70 6.45 13.90
N GLU A 70 3.75 6.32 15.21
CA GLU A 70 2.62 5.93 16.03
C GLU A 70 1.47 6.92 16.02
N LYS A 71 1.72 8.16 15.57
CA LYS A 71 0.71 9.22 15.42
C LYS A 71 0.12 9.26 14.01
N GLY A 72 0.61 8.40 13.11
CA GLY A 72 0.18 8.39 11.71
C GLY A 72 0.86 9.44 10.86
N GLU A 73 1.93 10.06 11.34
CA GLU A 73 2.70 11.04 10.56
C GLU A 73 3.77 10.34 9.73
N ILE A 74 3.99 10.86 8.51
CA ILE A 74 5.00 10.31 7.60
C ILE A 74 6.39 10.63 8.12
N LYS A 75 7.18 9.58 8.39
CA LYS A 75 8.57 9.71 8.80
C LYS A 75 9.53 9.63 7.63
N THR A 76 9.29 8.71 6.72
CA THR A 76 10.10 8.55 5.53
C THR A 76 9.31 7.81 4.45
N GLN A 77 9.73 7.98 3.21
CA GLN A 77 9.18 7.26 2.07
C GLN A 77 10.32 6.79 1.18
N ILE A 78 10.21 5.57 0.70
CA ILE A 78 11.08 5.03 -0.35
C ILE A 78 10.28 5.06 -1.64
N LYS A 79 10.72 5.87 -2.60
CA LYS A 79 9.99 6.09 -3.86
C LYS A 79 10.47 5.18 -4.99
N ASN A 80 11.49 4.40 -4.74
CA ASN A 80 12.04 3.46 -5.70
C ASN A 80 12.45 2.21 -4.93
N LEU A 81 11.98 1.03 -5.38
CA LEU A 81 12.32 -0.23 -4.73
C LEU A 81 13.83 -0.54 -4.76
N ASN A 82 14.58 0.16 -5.61
CA ASN A 82 16.04 0.04 -5.67
C ASN A 82 16.75 0.94 -4.66
N GLU A 83 16.02 1.80 -3.96
CA GLU A 83 16.59 2.58 -2.89
C GLU A 83 16.95 1.69 -1.71
N ASP A 84 17.91 2.17 -0.92
CA ASP A 84 18.39 1.44 0.25
C ASP A 84 17.28 1.28 1.30
N LEU A 85 16.87 0.04 1.52
CA LEU A 85 15.87 -0.28 2.54
C LEU A 85 16.35 0.01 3.95
N ASP A 86 17.66 0.13 4.17
CA ASP A 86 18.21 0.52 5.48
C ASP A 86 17.70 1.88 5.93
N LYS A 87 17.43 2.77 4.98
CA LYS A 87 16.83 4.08 5.26
C LYS A 87 15.49 3.93 5.98
N LEU A 88 14.66 3.00 5.53
CA LEU A 88 13.37 2.72 6.15
C LEU A 88 13.55 2.06 7.51
N VAL A 89 14.45 1.10 7.61
CA VAL A 89 14.74 0.38 8.86
C VAL A 89 15.28 1.35 9.91
N ASN A 90 16.17 2.25 9.53
CA ASN A 90 16.73 3.24 10.45
C ASN A 90 15.67 4.22 10.95
N ALA A 91 14.72 4.60 10.10
CA ALA A 91 13.61 5.47 10.53
C ALA A 91 12.67 4.77 11.52
N ALA A 92 12.58 3.44 11.45
CA ALA A 92 11.71 2.64 12.31
C ALA A 92 12.32 2.37 13.69
N LYS A 93 13.62 2.58 13.85
CA LYS A 93 14.29 2.46 15.14
C LYS A 93 14.02 3.74 15.95
#